data_227ac09d3fdf60473380415feeb1ba7e
#
_entry.id   227ac09d3fdf60473380415feeb1ba7e
#
_cell.length_a   1.000
_cell.length_b   1.000
_cell.length_c   1.000
_cell.angle_alpha   90.00
_cell.angle_beta   90.00
_cell.angle_gamma   90.00
#
_symmetry.space_group_name_H-M   'P 1'
#
loop_
_entity.id
_entity.type
_entity.pdbx_description
1 polymer ?
#
loop_
_entity_poly.entity_id
_entity_poly.type
_entity_poly.pdbx_seq_one_letter_code
_entity_poly.pdbx_strand_id
1 'polypeptide(L)'
;MNFARLIVCVACLASAVAHAQSDSIDDYINSEMQKRKIPGLALLVVRDGKTIKAQGYGFANVELQAPVKPETVFQCGSVGKQFTATAVMMLVEEGKLSLDDPLTKFFPEAPASWKSVTVRHLLSHTGGFGDYPENFDYHHDRTEDQMLKLVEKQALAFPPGSRWAYSNLGYLTLGVVIHRVTGKFYGDFLHERIFQPLGMDTRIISEADIIPNRAAGYRLVKGELKNQEWVAPGINTSADGSLYFTILDLAKWDAALYTEQLLKRSSLEQMWTPVKLNDGTPNPGHYGFGWRIAQQNGHRVIEHAGAWQGFTTNISRYVDDKLTVVVLTNLAHADPREMSHHVAAMYLAERATLGNAN
;
A
#
# COMPACT_ATOMS: atom_id res chain seq x y z
N MET A 1 13.38 -23.97 -46.42
CA MET A 1 12.80 -24.93 -45.39
C MET A 1 13.31 -24.71 -43.94
N ASN A 2 13.89 -23.58 -43.58
CA ASN A 2 14.50 -23.43 -42.23
C ASN A 2 13.92 -22.33 -41.33
N PHE A 3 13.04 -21.45 -41.83
CA PHE A 3 12.49 -20.38 -40.99
C PHE A 3 11.38 -20.85 -40.02
N ALA A 4 10.52 -21.79 -40.44
CA ALA A 4 9.42 -22.30 -39.60
C ALA A 4 9.92 -23.17 -38.43
N ARG A 5 11.04 -23.89 -38.59
CA ARG A 5 11.63 -24.70 -37.53
C ARG A 5 12.31 -23.86 -36.42
N LEU A 6 12.88 -22.69 -36.81
CA LEU A 6 13.53 -21.79 -35.83
C LEU A 6 12.51 -21.09 -34.94
N ILE A 7 11.35 -20.67 -35.49
CA ILE A 7 10.27 -20.01 -34.73
C ILE A 7 9.64 -20.98 -33.72
N VAL A 8 9.44 -22.23 -34.11
CA VAL A 8 8.85 -23.26 -33.18
C VAL A 8 9.81 -23.58 -32.01
N CYS A 9 11.12 -23.67 -32.28
CA CYS A 9 12.09 -23.93 -31.20
C CYS A 9 12.22 -22.78 -30.22
N VAL A 10 12.16 -21.52 -30.67
CA VAL A 10 12.21 -20.33 -29.78
C VAL A 10 10.95 -20.22 -28.95
N ALA A 11 9.76 -20.49 -29.51
CA ALA A 11 8.51 -20.49 -28.77
C ALA A 11 8.44 -21.62 -27.71
N CYS A 12 8.96 -22.81 -28.01
CA CYS A 12 9.03 -23.93 -27.07
C CYS A 12 10.01 -23.66 -25.93
N LEU A 13 11.19 -23.06 -26.22
CA LEU A 13 12.17 -22.67 -25.20
C LEU A 13 11.63 -21.57 -24.28
N ALA A 14 10.97 -20.55 -24.82
CA ALA A 14 10.35 -19.49 -24.02
C ALA A 14 9.23 -20.03 -23.10
N SER A 15 8.42 -20.96 -23.58
CA SER A 15 7.38 -21.61 -22.78
C SER A 15 7.96 -22.49 -21.67
N ALA A 16 9.04 -23.22 -21.94
CA ALA A 16 9.69 -24.08 -20.96
C ALA A 16 10.37 -23.26 -19.85
N VAL A 17 11.01 -22.13 -20.18
CA VAL A 17 11.63 -21.22 -19.21
C VAL A 17 10.55 -20.56 -18.35
N ALA A 18 9.44 -20.11 -18.92
CA ALA A 18 8.33 -19.52 -18.17
C ALA A 18 7.69 -20.52 -17.20
N HIS A 19 7.55 -21.80 -17.56
CA HIS A 19 7.06 -22.83 -16.66
C HIS A 19 8.05 -23.12 -15.52
N ALA A 20 9.31 -23.30 -15.81
CA ALA A 20 10.34 -23.55 -14.79
C ALA A 20 10.46 -22.39 -13.77
N GLN A 21 10.32 -21.16 -14.23
CA GLN A 21 10.33 -19.99 -13.34
C GLN A 21 9.05 -19.91 -12.49
N SER A 22 7.88 -20.22 -13.05
CA SER A 22 6.64 -20.29 -12.29
C SER A 22 6.76 -21.31 -11.15
N ASP A 23 7.31 -22.49 -11.41
CA ASP A 23 7.50 -23.54 -10.42
C ASP A 23 8.47 -23.10 -9.32
N SER A 24 9.58 -22.46 -9.66
CA SER A 24 10.55 -21.96 -8.67
C SER A 24 10.01 -20.84 -7.76
N ILE A 25 9.12 -19.99 -8.30
CA ILE A 25 8.44 -18.97 -7.50
C ILE A 25 7.42 -19.61 -6.57
N ASP A 26 6.65 -20.58 -7.05
CA ASP A 26 5.68 -21.32 -6.24
C ASP A 26 6.36 -22.07 -5.10
N ASP A 27 7.49 -22.73 -5.37
CA ASP A 27 8.33 -23.41 -4.37
C ASP A 27 8.85 -22.42 -3.31
N TYR A 28 9.35 -21.26 -3.74
CA TYR A 28 9.80 -20.22 -2.82
C TYR A 28 8.66 -19.72 -1.92
N ILE A 29 7.52 -19.37 -2.50
CA ILE A 29 6.35 -18.87 -1.76
C ILE A 29 5.85 -19.93 -0.76
N ASN A 30 5.71 -21.18 -1.18
CA ASN A 30 5.28 -22.26 -0.30
C ASN A 30 6.28 -22.50 0.85
N SER A 31 7.58 -22.43 0.58
CA SER A 31 8.63 -22.54 1.59
C SER A 31 8.55 -21.41 2.62
N GLU A 32 8.42 -20.14 2.19
CA GLU A 32 8.30 -19.01 3.11
C GLU A 32 6.98 -19.05 3.90
N MET A 33 5.88 -19.46 3.29
CA MET A 33 4.62 -19.65 4.00
C MET A 33 4.75 -20.69 5.12
N GLN A 34 5.38 -21.83 4.84
CA GLN A 34 5.60 -22.88 5.83
C GLN A 34 6.53 -22.38 6.97
N LYS A 35 7.66 -21.77 6.63
CA LYS A 35 8.65 -21.23 7.57
C LYS A 35 8.04 -20.18 8.51
N ARG A 36 7.24 -19.27 7.98
CA ARG A 36 6.62 -18.15 8.70
C ARG A 36 5.24 -18.49 9.26
N LYS A 37 4.70 -19.68 8.97
CA LYS A 37 3.35 -20.13 9.35
C LYS A 37 2.25 -19.21 8.78
N ILE A 38 2.40 -18.74 7.54
CA ILE A 38 1.44 -17.89 6.87
C ILE A 38 0.26 -18.76 6.41
N PRO A 39 -0.99 -18.50 6.89
CA PRO A 39 -2.13 -19.34 6.50
C PRO A 39 -2.53 -19.17 5.04
N GLY A 40 -2.51 -17.92 4.54
CA GLY A 40 -2.93 -17.58 3.21
C GLY A 40 -2.14 -16.39 2.64
N LEU A 41 -1.90 -16.44 1.33
CA LEU A 41 -1.15 -15.44 0.59
C LEU A 41 -1.72 -15.27 -0.82
N ALA A 42 -1.79 -14.04 -1.31
CA ALA A 42 -2.03 -13.74 -2.71
C ALA A 42 -0.82 -13.01 -3.31
N LEU A 43 -0.32 -13.51 -4.44
CA LEU A 43 0.81 -12.97 -5.20
C LEU A 43 0.34 -12.44 -6.54
N LEU A 44 0.74 -11.21 -6.86
CA LEU A 44 0.63 -10.61 -8.19
C LEU A 44 2.02 -10.25 -8.70
N VAL A 45 2.27 -10.54 -9.98
CA VAL A 45 3.40 -10.01 -10.73
C VAL A 45 2.88 -9.40 -12.02
N VAL A 46 3.18 -8.11 -12.22
CA VAL A 46 2.89 -7.37 -13.45
C VAL A 46 4.22 -7.02 -14.10
N ARG A 47 4.36 -7.28 -15.39
CA ARG A 47 5.54 -6.92 -16.16
C ARG A 47 5.12 -6.30 -17.50
N ASP A 48 5.72 -5.16 -17.85
CA ASP A 48 5.40 -4.42 -19.08
C ASP A 48 3.88 -4.17 -19.27
N GLY A 49 3.18 -3.86 -18.15
CA GLY A 49 1.74 -3.62 -18.12
C GLY A 49 0.86 -4.88 -18.25
N LYS A 50 1.45 -6.08 -18.24
CA LYS A 50 0.72 -7.35 -18.30
C LYS A 50 0.85 -8.13 -17.00
N THR A 51 -0.26 -8.64 -16.50
CA THR A 51 -0.25 -9.61 -15.39
C THR A 51 0.36 -10.91 -15.90
N ILE A 52 1.52 -11.27 -15.36
CA ILE A 52 2.24 -12.52 -15.71
C ILE A 52 2.05 -13.60 -14.64
N LYS A 53 1.67 -13.22 -13.42
CA LYS A 53 1.26 -14.14 -12.36
C LYS A 53 0.21 -13.48 -11.47
N ALA A 54 -0.90 -14.15 -11.21
CA ALA A 54 -1.92 -13.79 -10.22
C ALA A 54 -2.37 -15.08 -9.55
N GLN A 55 -1.88 -15.35 -8.34
CA GLN A 55 -2.03 -16.66 -7.70
C GLN A 55 -2.34 -16.52 -6.22
N GLY A 56 -3.28 -17.34 -5.74
CA GLY A 56 -3.56 -17.56 -4.33
C GLY A 56 -2.88 -18.83 -3.80
N TYR A 57 -2.42 -18.78 -2.54
CA TYR A 57 -1.79 -19.90 -1.84
C TYR A 57 -2.41 -20.05 -0.46
N GLY A 58 -2.57 -21.28 0.00
CA GLY A 58 -3.13 -21.61 1.32
C GLY A 58 -4.59 -21.18 1.48
N PHE A 59 -4.96 -20.74 2.69
CA PHE A 59 -6.36 -20.53 3.09
C PHE A 59 -6.66 -19.07 3.42
N ALA A 60 -7.70 -18.54 2.81
CA ALA A 60 -8.32 -17.26 3.16
C ALA A 60 -9.04 -17.37 4.53
N ASN A 61 -9.57 -18.55 4.85
CA ASN A 61 -10.13 -18.89 6.15
C ASN A 61 -9.71 -20.32 6.51
N VAL A 62 -8.95 -20.45 7.59
CA VAL A 62 -8.40 -21.74 8.04
C VAL A 62 -9.50 -22.65 8.59
N GLU A 63 -10.46 -22.08 9.33
CA GLU A 63 -11.54 -22.86 9.97
C GLU A 63 -12.48 -23.47 8.93
N LEU A 64 -12.78 -22.72 7.87
CA LEU A 64 -13.62 -23.16 6.76
C LEU A 64 -12.84 -23.86 5.64
N GLN A 65 -11.50 -23.91 5.74
CA GLN A 65 -10.60 -24.39 4.69
C GLN A 65 -10.87 -23.74 3.32
N ALA A 66 -11.32 -22.47 3.34
CA ALA A 66 -11.59 -21.71 2.13
C ALA A 66 -10.25 -21.27 1.50
N PRO A 67 -9.94 -21.66 0.24
CA PRO A 67 -8.67 -21.34 -0.37
C PRO A 67 -8.54 -19.85 -0.70
N VAL A 68 -7.31 -19.34 -0.70
CA VAL A 68 -7.02 -18.02 -1.28
C VAL A 68 -7.12 -18.11 -2.81
N LYS A 69 -7.76 -17.10 -3.40
CA LYS A 69 -7.89 -16.91 -4.85
C LYS A 69 -7.42 -15.50 -5.23
N PRO A 70 -7.18 -15.19 -6.51
CA PRO A 70 -6.88 -13.82 -6.93
C PRO A 70 -7.94 -12.78 -6.51
N GLU A 71 -9.20 -13.20 -6.40
CA GLU A 71 -10.34 -12.38 -5.97
C GLU A 71 -10.49 -12.30 -4.45
N THR A 72 -9.63 -12.95 -3.69
CA THR A 72 -9.67 -12.88 -2.22
C THR A 72 -9.34 -11.45 -1.77
N VAL A 73 -10.18 -10.92 -0.89
CA VAL A 73 -10.09 -9.55 -0.38
C VAL A 73 -9.29 -9.54 0.92
N PHE A 74 -8.19 -8.77 0.93
CA PHE A 74 -7.32 -8.59 2.10
C PHE A 74 -7.39 -7.15 2.59
N GLN A 75 -7.29 -6.96 3.89
CA GLN A 75 -7.10 -5.62 4.46
C GLN A 75 -5.66 -5.15 4.20
N CYS A 76 -5.51 -3.96 3.61
CA CYS A 76 -4.23 -3.57 3.04
C CYS A 76 -3.31 -2.81 4.00
N GLY A 77 -3.83 -2.37 5.15
CA GLY A 77 -3.06 -1.53 6.06
C GLY A 77 -2.52 -0.28 5.36
N SER A 78 -1.31 0.09 5.69
CA SER A 78 -0.68 1.33 5.20
C SER A 78 -0.42 1.40 3.69
N VAL A 79 -0.63 0.33 2.92
CA VAL A 79 -0.70 0.42 1.45
C VAL A 79 -1.81 1.40 1.03
N GLY A 80 -2.84 1.58 1.86
CA GLY A 80 -3.90 2.57 1.67
C GLY A 80 -3.45 4.03 1.58
N LYS A 81 -2.29 4.37 2.18
CA LYS A 81 -1.76 5.73 2.18
C LYS A 81 -1.48 6.30 0.78
N GLN A 82 -1.19 5.43 -0.18
CA GLN A 82 -1.01 5.80 -1.59
C GLN A 82 -2.27 6.48 -2.14
N PHE A 83 -3.44 5.94 -1.82
CA PHE A 83 -4.73 6.44 -2.30
C PHE A 83 -5.12 7.74 -1.60
N THR A 84 -4.89 7.83 -0.29
CA THR A 84 -5.08 9.08 0.46
C THR A 84 -4.19 10.19 -0.10
N ALA A 85 -2.90 9.90 -0.36
CA ALA A 85 -1.97 10.86 -0.96
C ALA A 85 -2.40 11.25 -2.38
N THR A 86 -2.86 10.31 -3.20
CA THR A 86 -3.38 10.57 -4.54
C THR A 86 -4.61 11.48 -4.49
N ALA A 87 -5.55 11.23 -3.57
CA ALA A 87 -6.72 12.08 -3.39
C ALA A 87 -6.33 13.53 -3.02
N VAL A 88 -5.37 13.70 -2.10
CA VAL A 88 -4.83 15.02 -1.76
C VAL A 88 -4.21 15.69 -2.99
N MET A 89 -3.41 14.97 -3.78
CA MET A 89 -2.78 15.51 -4.99
C MET A 89 -3.80 15.87 -6.08
N MET A 90 -4.90 15.13 -6.20
CA MET A 90 -6.03 15.51 -7.09
C MET A 90 -6.61 16.85 -6.67
N LEU A 91 -6.81 17.07 -5.37
CA LEU A 91 -7.33 18.35 -4.84
C LEU A 91 -6.30 19.50 -5.03
N VAL A 92 -5.00 19.20 -4.99
CA VAL A 92 -3.95 20.17 -5.32
C VAL A 92 -4.01 20.55 -6.80
N GLU A 93 -4.12 19.60 -7.73
CA GLU A 93 -4.24 19.86 -9.16
C GLU A 93 -5.51 20.66 -9.51
N GLU A 94 -6.58 20.45 -8.76
CA GLU A 94 -7.85 21.20 -8.87
C GLU A 94 -7.77 22.60 -8.23
N GLY A 95 -6.68 22.95 -7.57
CA GLY A 95 -6.53 24.24 -6.86
C GLY A 95 -7.42 24.39 -5.62
N LYS A 96 -7.99 23.28 -5.11
CA LYS A 96 -8.85 23.28 -3.92
C LYS A 96 -8.07 23.37 -2.61
N LEU A 97 -6.84 22.90 -2.62
CA LEU A 97 -5.87 23.06 -1.53
C LEU A 97 -4.46 23.20 -2.10
N SER A 98 -3.53 23.69 -1.27
CA SER A 98 -2.09 23.72 -1.55
C SER A 98 -1.35 22.77 -0.62
N LEU A 99 -0.24 22.20 -1.10
CA LEU A 99 0.65 21.42 -0.25
C LEU A 99 1.20 22.23 0.92
N ASP A 100 1.32 23.55 0.76
CA ASP A 100 1.88 24.46 1.74
C ASP A 100 0.78 25.15 2.58
N ASP A 101 -0.49 24.79 2.40
CA ASP A 101 -1.57 25.24 3.27
C ASP A 101 -1.34 24.76 4.70
N PRO A 102 -1.39 25.68 5.70
CA PRO A 102 -1.32 25.29 7.10
C PRO A 102 -2.59 24.56 7.53
N LEU A 103 -2.45 23.59 8.44
CA LEU A 103 -3.60 22.81 8.92
C LEU A 103 -4.68 23.68 9.57
N THR A 104 -4.33 24.82 10.17
CA THR A 104 -5.30 25.77 10.74
C THR A 104 -6.27 26.37 9.71
N LYS A 105 -5.96 26.28 8.41
CA LYS A 105 -6.91 26.60 7.34
C LYS A 105 -8.14 25.70 7.33
N PHE A 106 -7.93 24.41 7.65
CA PHE A 106 -8.98 23.39 7.65
C PHE A 106 -9.56 23.14 9.05
N PHE A 107 -8.79 23.48 10.10
CA PHE A 107 -9.09 23.27 11.50
C PHE A 107 -8.86 24.56 12.29
N PRO A 108 -9.80 25.54 12.23
CA PRO A 108 -9.64 26.83 12.91
C PRO A 108 -9.49 26.72 14.44
N GLU A 109 -10.08 25.69 15.02
CA GLU A 109 -10.06 25.42 16.48
C GLU A 109 -8.88 24.54 16.93
N ALA A 110 -8.00 24.14 15.98
CA ALA A 110 -6.85 23.30 16.29
C ALA A 110 -5.82 24.02 17.19
N PRO A 111 -4.97 23.28 17.90
CA PRO A 111 -3.89 23.86 18.71
C PRO A 111 -3.02 24.82 17.89
N ALA A 112 -2.54 25.88 18.54
CA ALA A 112 -1.70 26.89 17.89
C ALA A 112 -0.43 26.30 17.24
N SER A 113 0.06 25.18 17.73
CA SER A 113 1.19 24.45 17.15
C SER A 113 0.94 23.95 15.73
N TRP A 114 -0.33 23.73 15.33
CA TRP A 114 -0.70 23.29 13.98
C TRP A 114 -0.55 24.37 12.92
N LYS A 115 -0.36 25.63 13.32
CA LYS A 115 -0.16 26.75 12.38
C LYS A 115 1.08 26.57 11.49
N SER A 116 2.11 25.89 12.00
CA SER A 116 3.35 25.61 11.25
C SER A 116 3.34 24.25 10.55
N VAL A 117 2.30 23.43 10.76
CA VAL A 117 2.16 22.13 10.08
C VAL A 117 1.39 22.34 8.78
N THR A 118 1.94 21.84 7.66
CA THR A 118 1.31 21.93 6.34
C THR A 118 0.81 20.56 5.86
N VAL A 119 -0.01 20.54 4.82
CA VAL A 119 -0.44 19.32 4.14
C VAL A 119 0.75 18.47 3.68
N ARG A 120 1.79 19.12 3.13
CA ARG A 120 3.07 18.49 2.74
C ARG A 120 3.72 17.75 3.90
N HIS A 121 3.74 18.34 5.06
CA HIS A 121 4.32 17.74 6.26
C HIS A 121 3.61 16.45 6.67
N LEU A 122 2.28 16.39 6.56
CA LEU A 122 1.52 15.18 6.86
C LEU A 122 1.76 14.09 5.82
N LEU A 123 1.72 14.44 4.52
CA LEU A 123 1.97 13.50 3.42
C LEU A 123 3.34 12.83 3.52
N SER A 124 4.34 13.54 4.03
CA SER A 124 5.74 13.08 4.09
C SER A 124 6.19 12.59 5.46
N HIS A 125 5.30 12.55 6.46
CA HIS A 125 5.64 12.19 7.85
C HIS A 125 6.69 13.11 8.50
N THR A 126 6.69 14.38 8.14
CA THR A 126 7.61 15.40 8.71
C THR A 126 6.89 16.43 9.58
N GLY A 127 5.60 16.21 9.90
CA GLY A 127 4.77 17.17 10.63
C GLY A 127 4.97 17.20 12.14
N GLY A 128 5.72 16.24 12.71
CA GLY A 128 5.87 16.12 14.15
C GLY A 128 4.68 15.45 14.85
N PHE A 129 3.71 14.96 14.10
CA PHE A 129 2.60 14.19 14.67
C PHE A 129 3.11 12.85 15.19
N GLY A 130 2.63 12.47 16.40
CA GLY A 130 2.87 11.15 16.97
C GLY A 130 2.11 10.05 16.23
N ASP A 131 2.06 8.89 16.85
CA ASP A 131 1.23 7.77 16.42
C ASP A 131 0.16 7.47 17.46
N TYR A 132 -0.63 6.41 17.25
CA TYR A 132 -1.57 5.96 18.29
C TYR A 132 -0.86 5.75 19.60
N PRO A 133 -1.45 6.19 20.74
CA PRO A 133 -0.88 5.91 22.06
C PRO A 133 -0.66 4.41 22.27
N GLU A 134 0.37 4.03 23.01
CA GLU A 134 0.68 2.63 23.30
C GLU A 134 -0.49 1.87 23.93
N ASN A 135 -1.30 2.57 24.74
CA ASN A 135 -2.50 2.05 25.40
C ASN A 135 -3.79 2.40 24.64
N PHE A 136 -3.71 2.66 23.32
CA PHE A 136 -4.89 2.97 22.53
C PHE A 136 -5.86 1.78 22.52
N ASP A 137 -7.08 2.02 22.96
CA ASP A 137 -8.13 1.00 22.98
C ASP A 137 -8.80 0.91 21.60
N TYR A 138 -8.43 -0.13 20.85
CA TYR A 138 -8.99 -0.44 19.54
C TYR A 138 -10.39 -1.05 19.60
N HIS A 139 -10.89 -1.46 20.78
CA HIS A 139 -12.23 -1.99 20.97
C HIS A 139 -13.26 -0.89 21.23
N HIS A 140 -12.80 0.33 21.54
CA HIS A 140 -13.69 1.47 21.76
C HIS A 140 -13.98 2.19 20.42
N ASP A 141 -15.25 2.20 20.02
CA ASP A 141 -15.67 2.85 18.80
C ASP A 141 -15.56 4.38 18.90
N ARG A 142 -15.13 5.03 17.81
CA ARG A 142 -14.89 6.47 17.75
C ARG A 142 -15.32 7.03 16.42
N THR A 143 -15.97 8.19 16.47
CA THR A 143 -16.26 8.97 15.28
C THR A 143 -15.00 9.67 14.75
N GLU A 144 -15.02 10.14 13.50
CA GLU A 144 -13.95 10.94 12.89
C GLU A 144 -13.56 12.14 13.78
N ASP A 145 -14.56 12.89 14.32
CA ASP A 145 -14.30 14.03 15.21
C ASP A 145 -13.66 13.61 16.53
N GLN A 146 -14.04 12.47 17.08
CA GLN A 146 -13.41 11.95 18.30
C GLN A 146 -11.97 11.52 18.06
N MET A 147 -11.69 10.94 16.89
CA MET A 147 -10.33 10.61 16.48
C MET A 147 -9.49 11.88 16.25
N LEU A 148 -10.03 12.90 15.58
CA LEU A 148 -9.34 14.18 15.38
C LEU A 148 -9.01 14.84 16.73
N LYS A 149 -9.95 14.88 17.67
CA LYS A 149 -9.70 15.41 19.03
C LYS A 149 -8.60 14.67 19.78
N LEU A 150 -8.40 13.38 19.49
CA LEU A 150 -7.29 12.61 20.06
C LEU A 150 -5.95 13.08 19.51
N VAL A 151 -5.91 13.40 18.21
CA VAL A 151 -4.72 13.97 17.58
C VAL A 151 -4.42 15.38 18.11
N GLU A 152 -5.45 16.24 18.23
CA GLU A 152 -5.32 17.62 18.74
C GLU A 152 -4.76 17.70 20.16
N LYS A 153 -5.00 16.68 20.98
CA LYS A 153 -4.48 16.61 22.37
C LYS A 153 -3.00 16.26 22.45
N GLN A 154 -2.41 15.77 21.36
CA GLN A 154 -0.99 15.41 21.35
C GLN A 154 -0.13 16.64 21.03
N ALA A 155 0.94 16.83 21.81
CA ALA A 155 1.97 17.78 21.44
C ALA A 155 2.74 17.28 20.23
N LEU A 156 3.22 18.20 19.37
CA LEU A 156 4.14 17.82 18.31
C LEU A 156 5.45 17.28 18.92
N ALA A 157 5.89 16.12 18.46
CA ALA A 157 7.10 15.45 18.93
C ALA A 157 8.39 16.20 18.52
N PHE A 158 8.31 17.03 17.47
CA PHE A 158 9.39 17.87 16.95
C PHE A 158 8.82 18.99 16.07
N PRO A 159 9.58 20.07 15.82
CA PRO A 159 9.17 21.13 14.90
C PRO A 159 8.92 20.60 13.48
N PRO A 160 7.83 21.00 12.80
CA PRO A 160 7.52 20.56 11.46
C PRO A 160 8.67 20.77 10.48
N GLY A 161 8.93 19.76 9.65
CA GLY A 161 10.03 19.74 8.68
C GLY A 161 11.42 19.47 9.25
N SER A 162 11.61 19.42 10.57
CA SER A 162 12.93 19.24 11.17
C SER A 162 13.39 17.79 11.25
N ARG A 163 12.46 16.84 11.25
CA ARG A 163 12.71 15.40 11.32
C ARG A 163 11.66 14.62 10.53
N TRP A 164 11.95 13.37 10.32
CA TRP A 164 11.01 12.39 9.82
C TRP A 164 10.66 11.38 10.91
N ALA A 165 9.37 11.16 11.10
CA ALA A 165 8.84 10.08 11.93
C ALA A 165 7.49 9.62 11.36
N TYR A 166 7.39 8.34 11.03
CA TYR A 166 6.15 7.76 10.51
C TYR A 166 4.98 8.02 11.45
N SER A 167 3.85 8.48 10.91
CA SER A 167 2.66 8.83 11.70
C SER A 167 1.39 8.39 10.98
N ASN A 168 0.67 7.46 11.58
CA ASN A 168 -0.68 7.10 11.14
C ASN A 168 -1.65 8.25 11.39
N LEU A 169 -1.52 8.94 12.54
CA LEU A 169 -2.37 10.09 12.87
C LEU A 169 -2.25 11.25 11.87
N GLY A 170 -1.08 11.41 11.24
CA GLY A 170 -0.92 12.37 10.14
C GLY A 170 -1.81 12.01 8.93
N TYR A 171 -1.86 10.76 8.54
CA TYR A 171 -2.70 10.31 7.43
C TYR A 171 -4.19 10.24 7.80
N LEU A 172 -4.54 9.89 9.04
CA LEU A 172 -5.89 10.06 9.56
C LEU A 172 -6.34 11.52 9.38
N THR A 173 -5.50 12.47 9.80
CA THR A 173 -5.79 13.91 9.66
C THR A 173 -5.95 14.32 8.19
N LEU A 174 -5.18 13.76 7.24
CA LEU A 174 -5.37 13.99 5.80
C LEU A 174 -6.75 13.52 5.32
N GLY A 175 -7.27 12.40 5.84
CA GLY A 175 -8.64 11.97 5.56
C GLY A 175 -9.68 13.03 5.96
N VAL A 176 -9.51 13.62 7.15
CA VAL A 176 -10.38 14.70 7.63
C VAL A 176 -10.19 15.98 6.78
N VAL A 177 -8.97 16.29 6.32
CA VAL A 177 -8.74 17.41 5.38
C VAL A 177 -9.52 17.18 4.08
N ILE A 178 -9.48 15.97 3.51
CA ILE A 178 -10.27 15.64 2.31
C ILE A 178 -11.76 15.89 2.58
N HIS A 179 -12.26 15.41 3.73
CA HIS A 179 -13.65 15.61 4.12
C HIS A 179 -13.99 17.12 4.22
N ARG A 180 -13.18 17.92 4.90
CA ARG A 180 -13.40 19.38 5.06
C ARG A 180 -13.38 20.14 3.73
N VAL A 181 -12.52 19.76 2.81
CA VAL A 181 -12.38 20.42 1.50
C VAL A 181 -13.50 20.03 0.54
N THR A 182 -13.97 18.77 0.59
CA THR A 182 -14.91 18.23 -0.40
C THR A 182 -16.35 18.13 0.10
N GLY A 183 -16.58 18.17 1.41
CA GLY A 183 -17.86 17.86 2.04
C GLY A 183 -18.22 16.38 2.01
N LYS A 184 -17.32 15.50 1.54
CA LYS A 184 -17.54 14.06 1.41
C LYS A 184 -16.62 13.30 2.37
N PHE A 185 -17.14 12.25 2.99
CA PHE A 185 -16.27 11.30 3.69
C PHE A 185 -15.16 10.83 2.74
N TYR A 186 -13.91 10.75 3.26
CA TYR A 186 -12.75 10.52 2.37
C TYR A 186 -12.88 9.21 1.57
N GLY A 187 -13.49 8.18 2.16
CA GLY A 187 -13.72 6.90 1.48
C GLY A 187 -14.67 7.01 0.30
N ASP A 188 -15.73 7.82 0.41
CA ASP A 188 -16.65 8.09 -0.69
C ASP A 188 -15.95 8.88 -1.79
N PHE A 189 -15.08 9.82 -1.41
CA PHE A 189 -14.25 10.54 -2.37
C PHE A 189 -13.30 9.62 -3.12
N LEU A 190 -12.61 8.70 -2.43
CA LEU A 190 -11.75 7.69 -3.07
C LEU A 190 -12.54 6.79 -4.01
N HIS A 191 -13.72 6.34 -3.58
CA HIS A 191 -14.57 5.48 -4.40
C HIS A 191 -14.95 6.18 -5.71
N GLU A 192 -15.48 7.38 -5.62
CA GLU A 192 -15.96 8.16 -6.78
C GLU A 192 -14.82 8.55 -7.73
N ARG A 193 -13.66 8.95 -7.17
CA ARG A 193 -12.62 9.60 -7.95
C ARG A 193 -11.47 8.67 -8.38
N ILE A 194 -11.32 7.53 -7.71
CA ILE A 194 -10.23 6.59 -7.97
C ILE A 194 -10.78 5.20 -8.28
N PHE A 195 -11.54 4.58 -7.35
CA PHE A 195 -11.88 3.17 -7.49
C PHE A 195 -12.85 2.90 -8.62
N GLN A 196 -13.93 3.67 -8.70
CA GLN A 196 -14.94 3.53 -9.76
C GLN A 196 -14.35 3.81 -11.15
N PRO A 197 -13.59 4.90 -11.41
CA PRO A 197 -12.97 5.14 -12.71
C PRO A 197 -11.97 4.05 -13.14
N LEU A 198 -11.32 3.37 -12.19
CA LEU A 198 -10.40 2.26 -12.47
C LEU A 198 -11.08 0.89 -12.49
N GLY A 199 -12.38 0.82 -12.22
CA GLY A 199 -13.11 -0.44 -12.11
C GLY A 199 -12.62 -1.32 -10.95
N MET A 200 -12.13 -0.71 -9.87
CA MET A 200 -11.71 -1.41 -8.65
C MET A 200 -12.92 -1.66 -7.74
N ASP A 201 -12.99 -2.85 -7.15
CA ASP A 201 -13.99 -3.19 -6.13
C ASP A 201 -13.56 -2.81 -4.71
N THR A 202 -12.41 -2.15 -4.59
CA THR A 202 -11.85 -1.68 -3.31
C THR A 202 -12.81 -0.75 -2.60
N ARG A 203 -12.91 -0.93 -1.29
CA ARG A 203 -13.78 -0.12 -0.43
C ARG A 203 -13.21 0.01 0.98
N ILE A 204 -13.70 1.03 1.67
CA ILE A 204 -13.56 1.17 3.10
C ILE A 204 -14.79 0.54 3.72
N ILE A 205 -14.60 -0.34 4.66
CA ILE A 205 -15.64 -1.16 5.25
C ILE A 205 -15.50 -1.21 6.74
N SER A 206 -16.61 -1.19 7.42
CA SER A 206 -16.68 -1.53 8.83
C SER A 206 -16.74 -3.05 9.01
N GLU A 207 -16.45 -3.54 10.21
CA GLU A 207 -16.62 -4.96 10.55
C GLU A 207 -18.08 -5.43 10.41
N ALA A 208 -19.05 -4.51 10.35
CA ALA A 208 -20.46 -4.83 10.15
C ALA A 208 -20.79 -5.18 8.70
N ASP A 209 -19.93 -4.81 7.73
CA ASP A 209 -20.20 -5.04 6.31
C ASP A 209 -19.96 -6.49 5.92
N ILE A 210 -20.84 -7.02 5.06
CA ILE A 210 -20.66 -8.32 4.41
C ILE A 210 -19.85 -8.12 3.14
N ILE A 211 -18.62 -8.66 3.13
CA ILE A 211 -17.69 -8.55 2.02
C ILE A 211 -17.47 -9.95 1.43
N PRO A 212 -17.96 -10.21 0.22
CA PRO A 212 -17.68 -11.47 -0.45
C PRO A 212 -16.18 -11.72 -0.60
N ASN A 213 -15.74 -12.96 -0.41
CA ASN A 213 -14.34 -13.40 -0.53
C ASN A 213 -13.37 -12.74 0.48
N ARG A 214 -13.84 -12.13 1.56
CA ARG A 214 -12.98 -11.55 2.59
C ARG A 214 -12.17 -12.62 3.32
N ALA A 215 -10.85 -12.47 3.36
CA ALA A 215 -9.98 -13.31 4.19
C ALA A 215 -10.19 -13.01 5.67
N ALA A 216 -10.04 -14.04 6.51
CA ALA A 216 -9.89 -13.88 7.95
C ALA A 216 -8.44 -13.52 8.29
N GLY A 217 -8.22 -12.61 9.23
CA GLY A 217 -6.91 -12.22 9.72
C GLY A 217 -6.43 -13.10 10.87
N TYR A 218 -5.12 -13.38 10.93
CA TYR A 218 -4.50 -14.26 11.91
C TYR A 218 -3.26 -13.62 12.56
N ARG A 219 -2.91 -14.12 13.75
CA ARG A 219 -1.70 -13.77 14.48
C ARG A 219 -1.06 -15.00 15.13
N LEU A 220 0.23 -14.95 15.40
CA LEU A 220 0.92 -15.96 16.18
C LEU A 220 0.99 -15.54 17.66
N VAL A 221 0.46 -16.34 18.52
CA VAL A 221 0.56 -16.18 19.98
C VAL A 221 1.38 -17.36 20.53
N LYS A 222 2.57 -17.09 21.03
CA LYS A 222 3.52 -18.14 21.48
C LYS A 222 3.79 -19.22 20.42
N GLY A 223 3.81 -18.80 19.14
CA GLY A 223 4.06 -19.68 18.00
C GLY A 223 2.84 -20.49 17.51
N GLU A 224 1.68 -20.34 18.13
CA GLU A 224 0.42 -20.93 17.71
C GLU A 224 -0.41 -19.91 16.92
N LEU A 225 -1.08 -20.40 15.85
CA LEU A 225 -1.98 -19.59 15.06
C LEU A 225 -3.28 -19.31 15.85
N LYS A 226 -3.66 -18.03 15.91
CA LYS A 226 -4.89 -17.56 16.54
C LYS A 226 -5.60 -16.59 15.61
N ASN A 227 -6.91 -16.48 15.73
CA ASN A 227 -7.70 -15.45 15.08
C ASN A 227 -7.22 -14.06 15.54
N GLN A 228 -7.32 -13.07 14.67
CA GLN A 228 -7.08 -11.69 15.03
C GLN A 228 -8.15 -11.19 16.00
N GLU A 229 -7.78 -10.27 16.88
CA GLU A 229 -8.73 -9.62 17.78
C GLU A 229 -9.67 -8.68 17.01
N TRP A 230 -10.90 -8.56 17.51
CA TRP A 230 -11.88 -7.64 16.96
C TRP A 230 -11.43 -6.18 17.18
N VAL A 231 -11.75 -5.32 16.23
CA VAL A 231 -11.51 -3.86 16.33
C VAL A 231 -12.83 -3.15 16.02
N ALA A 232 -13.06 -2.05 16.74
CA ALA A 232 -14.30 -1.28 16.61
C ALA A 232 -14.48 -0.76 15.18
N PRO A 233 -15.72 -0.78 14.64
CA PRO A 233 -16.01 -0.44 13.24
C PRO A 233 -15.49 0.93 12.81
N GLY A 234 -15.62 1.97 13.64
CA GLY A 234 -15.16 3.32 13.33
C GLY A 234 -13.65 3.44 13.16
N ILE A 235 -12.86 2.55 13.80
CA ILE A 235 -11.41 2.49 13.63
C ILE A 235 -11.06 1.95 12.23
N ASN A 236 -11.90 1.10 11.66
CA ASN A 236 -11.74 0.54 10.31
C ASN A 236 -12.21 1.48 9.19
N THR A 237 -12.37 2.77 9.45
CA THR A 237 -12.77 3.78 8.46
C THR A 237 -11.77 4.92 8.33
N SER A 238 -10.56 4.77 8.88
CA SER A 238 -9.54 5.81 8.89
C SER A 238 -8.65 5.80 7.63
N ALA A 239 -8.16 6.99 7.23
CA ALA A 239 -7.40 7.18 6.00
C ALA A 239 -5.94 6.69 6.05
N ASP A 240 -5.52 6.16 7.18
CA ASP A 240 -4.16 5.67 7.39
C ASP A 240 -3.97 4.19 7.00
N GLY A 241 -5.08 3.39 6.88
CA GLY A 241 -4.89 1.98 6.57
C GLY A 241 -6.14 1.08 6.51
N SER A 242 -7.33 1.63 6.34
CA SER A 242 -8.59 0.85 6.44
C SER A 242 -9.09 0.21 5.15
N LEU A 243 -8.37 0.36 4.03
CA LEU A 243 -8.81 -0.15 2.73
C LEU A 243 -8.64 -1.67 2.62
N TYR A 244 -9.50 -2.28 1.82
CA TYR A 244 -9.44 -3.70 1.47
C TYR A 244 -9.25 -3.84 -0.05
N PHE A 245 -8.34 -4.72 -0.46
CA PHE A 245 -8.01 -4.94 -1.88
C PHE A 245 -7.96 -6.41 -2.23
N THR A 246 -8.21 -6.68 -3.50
CA THR A 246 -7.73 -7.87 -4.19
C THR A 246 -6.39 -7.57 -4.86
N ILE A 247 -5.62 -8.60 -5.21
CA ILE A 247 -4.44 -8.41 -6.07
C ILE A 247 -4.83 -7.91 -7.46
N LEU A 248 -6.05 -8.20 -7.93
CA LEU A 248 -6.59 -7.73 -9.22
C LEU A 248 -6.86 -6.21 -9.19
N ASP A 249 -7.35 -5.66 -8.07
CA ASP A 249 -7.50 -4.22 -7.89
C ASP A 249 -6.13 -3.51 -7.93
N LEU A 250 -5.13 -4.09 -7.27
CA LEU A 250 -3.78 -3.52 -7.27
C LEU A 250 -3.08 -3.62 -8.63
N ALA A 251 -3.47 -4.57 -9.49
CA ALA A 251 -3.04 -4.58 -10.90
C ALA A 251 -3.61 -3.39 -11.68
N LYS A 252 -4.91 -3.07 -11.49
CA LYS A 252 -5.54 -1.89 -12.10
C LYS A 252 -4.93 -0.59 -11.58
N TRP A 253 -4.66 -0.53 -10.28
CA TRP A 253 -3.96 0.59 -9.65
C TRP A 253 -2.56 0.79 -10.24
N ASP A 254 -1.75 -0.25 -10.32
CA ASP A 254 -0.41 -0.19 -10.90
C ASP A 254 -0.44 0.31 -12.35
N ALA A 255 -1.37 -0.20 -13.16
CA ALA A 255 -1.54 0.22 -14.56
C ALA A 255 -1.89 1.72 -14.65
N ALA A 256 -2.78 2.22 -13.80
CA ALA A 256 -3.18 3.63 -13.79
C ALA A 256 -2.01 4.57 -13.47
N LEU A 257 -1.09 4.15 -12.60
CA LEU A 257 0.10 4.92 -12.20
C LEU A 257 1.16 5.09 -13.32
N TYR A 258 1.02 4.39 -14.44
CA TYR A 258 1.82 4.63 -15.66
C TYR A 258 1.15 5.60 -16.66
N THR A 259 -0.04 6.08 -16.32
CA THR A 259 -0.84 7.01 -17.16
C THR A 259 -1.08 8.33 -16.42
N GLU A 260 -1.73 9.27 -17.10
CA GLU A 260 -2.22 10.53 -16.50
C GLU A 260 -3.74 10.50 -16.26
N GLN A 261 -4.33 9.31 -16.12
CA GLN A 261 -5.78 9.16 -15.90
C GLN A 261 -6.24 9.79 -14.58
N LEU A 262 -5.42 9.70 -13.54
CA LEU A 262 -5.75 10.23 -12.21
C LEU A 262 -5.01 11.51 -11.88
N LEU A 263 -3.72 11.58 -12.18
CA LEU A 263 -2.83 12.70 -11.88
C LEU A 263 -1.88 12.93 -13.05
N LYS A 264 -1.46 14.19 -13.23
CA LYS A 264 -0.38 14.53 -14.16
C LYS A 264 0.93 13.83 -13.79
N ARG A 265 1.76 13.58 -14.78
CA ARG A 265 3.07 12.96 -14.58
C ARG A 265 3.92 13.71 -13.55
N SER A 266 3.89 15.04 -13.58
CA SER A 266 4.62 15.88 -12.61
C SER A 266 4.19 15.66 -11.16
N SER A 267 2.89 15.44 -10.93
CA SER A 267 2.37 15.14 -9.59
C SER A 267 2.77 13.75 -9.11
N LEU A 268 2.73 12.75 -10.00
CA LEU A 268 3.21 11.40 -9.70
C LEU A 268 4.70 11.41 -9.35
N GLU A 269 5.53 12.13 -10.10
CA GLU A 269 6.97 12.26 -9.83
C GLU A 269 7.24 12.97 -8.50
N GLN A 270 6.43 13.98 -8.15
CA GLN A 270 6.51 14.62 -6.85
C GLN A 270 6.19 13.64 -5.71
N MET A 271 5.16 12.79 -5.87
CA MET A 271 4.83 11.75 -4.90
C MET A 271 5.96 10.72 -4.74
N TRP A 272 6.71 10.46 -5.80
CA TRP A 272 7.81 9.47 -5.84
C TRP A 272 9.19 10.09 -5.61
N THR A 273 9.24 11.29 -5.07
CA THR A 273 10.48 11.99 -4.70
C THR A 273 10.54 12.15 -3.19
N PRO A 274 11.61 11.68 -2.52
CA PRO A 274 11.76 11.88 -1.08
C PRO A 274 11.75 13.37 -0.71
N VAL A 275 10.87 13.74 0.22
CA VAL A 275 10.77 15.13 0.68
C VAL A 275 12.02 15.49 1.48
N LYS A 276 12.57 16.68 1.24
CA LYS A 276 13.69 17.21 2.00
C LYS A 276 13.22 17.80 3.34
N LEU A 277 14.06 17.66 4.34
CA LEU A 277 13.93 18.35 5.63
C LEU A 277 14.28 19.83 5.49
N ASN A 278 14.02 20.61 6.55
CA ASN A 278 14.29 22.06 6.57
C ASN A 278 15.77 22.42 6.36
N ASP A 279 16.69 21.52 6.66
CA ASP A 279 18.13 21.65 6.43
C ASP A 279 18.56 21.29 5.00
N GLY A 280 17.62 20.93 4.14
CA GLY A 280 17.85 20.56 2.75
C GLY A 280 18.23 19.09 2.53
N THR A 281 18.43 18.29 3.59
CA THR A 281 18.74 16.87 3.48
C THR A 281 17.49 16.05 3.13
N PRO A 282 17.60 14.94 2.39
CA PRO A 282 16.49 14.00 2.23
C PRO A 282 16.09 13.43 3.58
N ASN A 283 14.77 13.21 3.79
CA ASN A 283 14.32 12.55 5.00
C ASN A 283 14.86 11.10 5.07
N PRO A 284 15.26 10.60 6.27
CA PRO A 284 15.90 9.29 6.42
C PRO A 284 14.96 8.10 6.11
N GLY A 285 13.64 8.34 6.06
CA GLY A 285 12.67 7.34 5.61
C GLY A 285 12.66 7.16 4.09
N HIS A 286 13.35 8.04 3.35
CA HIS A 286 13.28 8.14 1.89
C HIS A 286 11.82 8.18 1.40
N TYR A 287 10.97 8.93 2.12
CA TYR A 287 9.53 8.95 1.94
C TYR A 287 9.08 10.17 1.13
N GLY A 288 8.29 9.91 0.10
CA GLY A 288 7.59 10.92 -0.67
C GLY A 288 6.17 11.15 -0.13
N PHE A 289 5.15 11.05 -0.98
CA PHE A 289 3.75 11.16 -0.57
C PHE A 289 3.06 9.80 -0.74
N GLY A 290 2.90 9.07 0.37
CA GLY A 290 2.30 7.73 0.39
C GLY A 290 3.23 6.61 -0.13
N TRP A 291 4.49 6.91 -0.40
CA TRP A 291 5.44 5.97 -0.97
C TRP A 291 6.82 6.11 -0.35
N ARG A 292 7.47 4.98 -0.13
CA ARG A 292 8.91 4.91 0.15
C ARG A 292 9.65 4.68 -1.15
N ILE A 293 10.76 5.37 -1.33
CA ILE A 293 11.64 5.25 -2.49
C ILE A 293 12.95 4.61 -2.02
N ALA A 294 13.32 3.48 -2.61
CA ALA A 294 14.50 2.71 -2.22
C ALA A 294 15.30 2.27 -3.46
N GLN A 295 16.46 1.71 -3.20
CA GLN A 295 17.25 0.97 -4.17
C GLN A 295 17.35 -0.48 -3.70
N GLN A 296 17.09 -1.41 -4.61
CA GLN A 296 17.20 -2.85 -4.35
C GLN A 296 18.01 -3.49 -5.46
N ASN A 297 19.21 -4.01 -5.12
CA ASN A 297 20.12 -4.63 -6.09
C ASN A 297 20.42 -3.73 -7.32
N GLY A 298 20.53 -2.41 -7.11
CA GLY A 298 20.78 -1.45 -8.18
C GLY A 298 19.52 -0.96 -8.93
N HIS A 299 18.35 -1.54 -8.66
CA HIS A 299 17.07 -1.14 -9.25
C HIS A 299 16.33 -0.18 -8.33
N ARG A 300 15.77 0.90 -8.89
CA ARG A 300 14.90 1.83 -8.16
C ARG A 300 13.56 1.17 -7.89
N VAL A 301 13.15 1.15 -6.62
CA VAL A 301 11.85 0.64 -6.20
C VAL A 301 11.04 1.72 -5.50
N ILE A 302 9.78 1.85 -5.88
CA ILE A 302 8.77 2.69 -5.24
C ILE A 302 7.80 1.73 -4.58
N GLU A 303 7.71 1.75 -3.25
CA GLU A 303 7.02 0.72 -2.51
C GLU A 303 6.28 1.24 -1.29
N HIS A 304 5.33 0.46 -0.81
CA HIS A 304 4.78 0.60 0.54
C HIS A 304 4.37 -0.75 1.11
N ALA A 305 4.74 -1.00 2.35
CA ALA A 305 4.23 -2.12 3.12
C ALA A 305 3.02 -1.69 3.95
N GLY A 306 2.15 -2.63 4.27
CA GLY A 306 1.01 -2.42 5.14
C GLY A 306 0.93 -3.47 6.24
N ALA A 307 0.39 -3.08 7.39
CA ALA A 307 0.06 -3.98 8.48
C ALA A 307 -1.23 -3.52 9.15
N TRP A 308 -2.17 -4.42 9.34
CA TRP A 308 -3.42 -4.17 10.05
C TRP A 308 -4.09 -5.49 10.42
N GLN A 309 -4.60 -5.62 11.65
CA GLN A 309 -5.54 -6.65 12.12
C GLN A 309 -5.33 -8.08 11.56
N GLY A 310 -4.14 -8.63 11.69
CA GLY A 310 -3.87 -9.98 11.20
C GLY A 310 -3.50 -10.04 9.73
N PHE A 311 -3.23 -8.90 9.11
CA PHE A 311 -2.78 -8.79 7.72
C PHE A 311 -1.45 -8.08 7.62
N THR A 312 -0.61 -8.53 6.72
CA THR A 312 0.56 -7.78 6.26
C THR A 312 0.62 -7.84 4.73
N THR A 313 0.96 -6.71 4.13
CA THR A 313 0.87 -6.52 2.69
C THR A 313 2.07 -5.75 2.17
N ASN A 314 2.38 -5.87 0.89
CA ASN A 314 3.38 -5.04 0.24
C ASN A 314 3.09 -4.90 -1.25
N ILE A 315 3.39 -3.71 -1.79
CA ILE A 315 3.51 -3.44 -3.21
C ILE A 315 4.89 -2.86 -3.49
N SER A 316 5.66 -3.49 -4.37
CA SER A 316 6.98 -3.02 -4.82
C SER A 316 6.96 -2.81 -6.33
N ARG A 317 7.16 -1.54 -6.76
CA ARG A 317 7.13 -1.12 -8.15
C ARG A 317 8.54 -0.75 -8.61
N TYR A 318 9.13 -1.56 -9.44
CA TYR A 318 10.41 -1.34 -10.13
C TYR A 318 10.10 -0.61 -11.44
N VAL A 319 9.90 0.72 -11.32
CA VAL A 319 9.26 1.50 -12.40
C VAL A 319 10.11 1.58 -13.67
N ASP A 320 11.43 1.60 -13.52
CA ASP A 320 12.37 1.66 -14.64
C ASP A 320 12.44 0.31 -15.39
N ASP A 321 12.18 -0.79 -14.66
CA ASP A 321 12.11 -2.16 -15.19
C ASP A 321 10.69 -2.58 -15.60
N LYS A 322 9.69 -1.72 -15.38
CA LYS A 322 8.26 -2.00 -15.61
C LYS A 322 7.80 -3.30 -14.95
N LEU A 323 8.32 -3.58 -13.74
CA LEU A 323 7.99 -4.75 -12.96
C LEU A 323 7.31 -4.32 -11.66
N THR A 324 6.19 -4.92 -11.32
CA THR A 324 5.50 -4.72 -10.04
C THR A 324 5.21 -6.07 -9.41
N VAL A 325 5.52 -6.18 -8.13
CA VAL A 325 5.22 -7.36 -7.31
C VAL A 325 4.36 -6.93 -6.12
N VAL A 326 3.24 -7.62 -5.94
CA VAL A 326 2.35 -7.44 -4.80
C VAL A 326 2.24 -8.74 -4.02
N VAL A 327 2.39 -8.68 -2.71
CA VAL A 327 2.16 -9.79 -1.79
C VAL A 327 1.19 -9.35 -0.71
N LEU A 328 0.04 -10.03 -0.63
CA LEU A 328 -0.96 -9.83 0.41
C LEU A 328 -1.02 -11.10 1.27
N THR A 329 -0.92 -10.96 2.58
CA THR A 329 -1.00 -12.11 3.51
C THR A 329 -2.03 -11.86 4.60
N ASN A 330 -2.64 -12.91 5.11
CA ASN A 330 -3.56 -12.86 6.24
C ASN A 330 -2.89 -13.29 7.56
N LEU A 331 -1.64 -12.90 7.75
CA LEU A 331 -0.89 -13.08 9.00
C LEU A 331 -0.24 -11.77 9.42
N ALA A 332 -0.38 -11.39 10.69
CA ALA A 332 0.40 -10.32 11.29
C ALA A 332 1.89 -10.69 11.29
N HIS A 333 2.76 -9.74 10.94
CA HIS A 333 4.23 -9.88 10.96
C HIS A 333 4.82 -10.93 9.98
N ALA A 334 4.20 -11.12 8.80
CA ALA A 334 4.66 -12.08 7.79
C ALA A 334 5.82 -11.60 6.90
N ASP A 335 6.19 -10.31 6.95
CA ASP A 335 7.23 -9.67 6.14
C ASP A 335 7.07 -9.85 4.59
N PRO A 336 5.94 -9.42 4.02
CA PRO A 336 5.68 -9.54 2.59
C PRO A 336 6.62 -8.70 1.71
N ARG A 337 7.33 -7.70 2.29
CA ARG A 337 8.31 -6.90 1.56
C ARG A 337 9.50 -7.74 1.13
N GLU A 338 10.09 -8.51 2.05
CA GLU A 338 11.19 -9.42 1.71
C GLU A 338 10.79 -10.40 0.62
N MET A 339 9.57 -10.97 0.73
CA MET A 339 9.04 -11.89 -0.28
C MET A 339 8.86 -11.21 -1.64
N SER A 340 8.33 -9.98 -1.67
CA SER A 340 8.18 -9.19 -2.91
C SER A 340 9.54 -8.90 -3.58
N HIS A 341 10.56 -8.52 -2.79
CA HIS A 341 11.90 -8.25 -3.29
C HIS A 341 12.57 -9.51 -3.85
N HIS A 342 12.39 -10.65 -3.18
CA HIS A 342 12.94 -11.93 -3.67
C HIS A 342 12.29 -12.35 -4.99
N VAL A 343 10.96 -12.31 -5.07
CA VAL A 343 10.24 -12.60 -6.32
C VAL A 343 10.67 -11.65 -7.43
N ALA A 344 10.80 -10.34 -7.16
CA ALA A 344 11.27 -9.38 -8.14
C ALA A 344 12.68 -9.70 -8.64
N ALA A 345 13.59 -10.08 -7.73
CA ALA A 345 14.96 -10.43 -8.10
C ALA A 345 15.02 -11.63 -9.06
N MET A 346 14.14 -12.64 -8.90
CA MET A 346 14.05 -13.78 -9.82
C MET A 346 13.69 -13.33 -11.25
N TYR A 347 12.75 -12.37 -11.39
CA TYR A 347 12.37 -11.83 -12.70
C TYR A 347 13.41 -10.86 -13.29
N LEU A 348 14.13 -10.11 -12.46
CA LEU A 348 15.16 -9.16 -12.90
C LEU A 348 16.44 -9.87 -13.36
N ALA A 349 16.86 -10.96 -12.69
CA ALA A 349 18.00 -11.78 -13.07
C ALA A 349 17.83 -12.43 -14.45
N GLU A 350 16.63 -12.85 -14.81
CA GLU A 350 16.32 -13.43 -16.11
C GLU A 350 16.59 -12.45 -17.26
N ARG A 351 16.26 -11.17 -17.07
CA ARG A 351 16.49 -10.12 -18.08
C ARG A 351 17.99 -9.90 -18.38
N ALA A 352 18.82 -10.00 -17.34
CA ALA A 352 20.27 -9.87 -17.48
C ALA A 352 20.87 -11.03 -18.30
N THR A 353 20.35 -12.24 -18.17
CA THR A 353 20.80 -13.41 -18.95
C THR A 353 20.34 -13.37 -20.40
N LEU A 354 19.12 -12.93 -20.68
CA LEU A 354 18.58 -12.81 -22.04
C LEU A 354 19.17 -11.61 -22.80
N GLY A 355 19.51 -10.51 -22.10
CA GLY A 355 20.15 -9.32 -22.71
C GLY A 355 21.63 -9.54 -23.09
N ASN A 356 22.31 -10.49 -22.46
CA ASN A 356 23.70 -10.86 -22.77
C ASN A 356 23.81 -11.94 -23.87
N ALA A 357 22.71 -12.49 -24.34
CA ALA A 357 22.65 -13.52 -25.39
C ALA A 357 22.34 -12.98 -26.79
N ASN A 358 22.19 -11.68 -26.95
CA ASN A 358 22.02 -10.93 -28.20
C ASN A 358 23.23 -10.00 -28.41
#